data_66d85890370f7c20779a07f2f02b5a4b
#
_entry.id   66d85890370f7c20779a07f2f02b5a4b
#
_cell.length_a   1.000
_cell.length_b   1.000
_cell.length_c   1.000
_cell.angle_alpha   90.00
_cell.angle_beta   90.00
_cell.angle_gamma   90.00
#
_symmetry.space_group_name_H-M   'P 1'
#
loop_
_entity.id
_entity.type
_entity.pdbx_description
1 polymer ?
#
loop_
_entity_poly.entity_id
_entity_poly.type
_entity_poly.pdbx_seq_one_letter_code
_entity_poly.pdbx_strand_id
1 'polypeptide(L)'
;PSDVKTQEKLIREMFGEIRGSFTITAPFYCDYGSNISIGDNFYTNHNCIILDGAKVTFGDSVFIAPNCVFSTAGHALDARMRAEGMEIALPITVGNRVWIGANVSVLPGVTIGDDTVIGAGSVVNKDIPGGVVAAGNPCRVIRKITEADKQKYPIWKE
;
A
#
# COMPACT_ATOMS: atom_id res chain seq x y z
N PRO A 1 8.86 -17.73 18.38
CA PRO A 1 9.13 -16.30 18.24
C PRO A 1 9.90 -16.14 16.94
N SER A 2 9.29 -15.47 15.96
CA SER A 2 9.98 -15.14 14.73
C SER A 2 11.16 -14.23 15.11
N ASP A 3 12.36 -14.66 14.77
CA ASP A 3 13.56 -13.85 14.96
C ASP A 3 13.44 -12.61 14.09
N VAL A 4 13.12 -11.46 14.71
CA VAL A 4 12.91 -10.17 14.04
C VAL A 4 14.11 -9.78 13.19
N LYS A 5 15.33 -10.08 13.66
CA LYS A 5 16.56 -9.79 12.92
C LYS A 5 16.68 -10.63 11.65
N THR A 6 16.32 -11.90 11.71
CA THR A 6 16.30 -12.76 10.54
C THR A 6 15.25 -12.33 9.54
N GLN A 7 14.05 -11.94 10.01
CA GLN A 7 13.00 -11.40 9.16
C GLN A 7 13.44 -10.10 8.46
N GLU A 8 14.01 -9.16 9.21
CA GLU A 8 14.51 -7.90 8.64
C GLU A 8 15.59 -8.15 7.57
N LYS A 9 16.53 -9.05 7.84
CA LYS A 9 17.56 -9.43 6.87
C LYS A 9 16.95 -9.99 5.59
N LEU A 10 16.02 -10.92 5.69
CA LEU A 10 15.35 -11.52 4.51
C LEU A 10 14.61 -10.47 3.68
N ILE A 11 13.92 -9.53 4.33
CA ILE A 11 13.22 -8.45 3.62
C ILE A 11 14.22 -7.54 2.90
N ARG A 12 15.34 -7.18 3.55
CA ARG A 12 16.39 -6.38 2.89
C ARG A 12 17.01 -7.07 1.69
N GLU A 13 17.10 -8.39 1.70
CA GLU A 13 17.61 -9.18 0.57
C GLU A 13 16.56 -9.32 -0.54
N MET A 14 15.28 -9.29 -0.21
CA MET A 14 14.18 -9.54 -1.13
C MET A 14 13.68 -8.26 -1.83
N PHE A 15 13.61 -7.12 -1.12
CA PHE A 15 13.06 -5.89 -1.69
C PHE A 15 14.06 -5.20 -2.63
N GLY A 16 13.53 -4.58 -3.67
CA GLY A 16 14.34 -3.86 -4.65
C GLY A 16 15.02 -2.61 -4.09
N GLU A 17 14.34 -1.89 -3.18
CA GLU A 17 14.90 -0.70 -2.53
C GLU A 17 14.28 -0.49 -1.14
N ILE A 18 15.14 -0.20 -0.16
CA ILE A 18 14.74 0.19 1.20
C ILE A 18 15.55 1.41 1.60
N ARG A 19 14.91 2.57 1.77
CA ARG A 19 15.58 3.84 2.02
C ARG A 19 15.75 4.19 3.50
N GLY A 20 15.23 3.39 4.42
CA GLY A 20 15.36 3.68 5.85
C GLY A 20 14.87 2.58 6.76
N SER A 21 14.24 2.97 7.84
CA SER A 21 13.64 2.08 8.83
C SER A 21 12.30 1.51 8.36
N PHE A 22 11.99 0.31 8.80
CA PHE A 22 10.69 -0.31 8.49
C PHE A 22 10.29 -1.32 9.55
N THR A 23 8.98 -1.59 9.61
CA THR A 23 8.41 -2.71 10.34
C THR A 23 7.39 -3.41 9.45
N ILE A 24 7.59 -4.69 9.21
CA ILE A 24 6.64 -5.53 8.47
C ILE A 24 6.19 -6.64 9.39
N THR A 25 4.91 -6.63 9.76
CA THR A 25 4.33 -7.63 10.67
C THR A 25 3.86 -8.85 9.87
N ALA A 26 4.41 -10.01 10.20
CA ALA A 26 4.05 -11.26 9.55
C ALA A 26 2.59 -11.68 9.87
N PRO A 27 1.93 -12.43 8.96
CA PRO A 27 2.42 -12.82 7.64
C PRO A 27 2.38 -11.67 6.63
N PHE A 28 3.34 -11.70 5.70
CA PHE A 28 3.47 -10.80 4.56
C PHE A 28 3.67 -11.65 3.30
N TYR A 29 3.09 -11.25 2.17
CA TYR A 29 3.19 -11.97 0.91
C TYR A 29 3.52 -11.02 -0.25
N CYS A 30 4.34 -11.48 -1.16
CA CYS A 30 4.61 -10.79 -2.44
C CYS A 30 4.93 -11.83 -3.53
N ASP A 31 4.90 -11.40 -4.79
CA ASP A 31 5.27 -12.27 -5.91
C ASP A 31 6.79 -12.38 -6.05
N TYR A 32 7.49 -11.27 -6.16
CA TYR A 32 8.93 -11.18 -6.39
C TYR A 32 9.68 -10.47 -5.26
N GLY A 33 9.10 -9.42 -4.70
CA GLY A 33 9.75 -8.52 -3.76
C GLY A 33 10.71 -7.53 -4.42
N SER A 34 11.44 -7.95 -5.45
CA SER A 34 12.41 -7.10 -6.15
C SER A 34 11.82 -5.86 -6.84
N ASN A 35 10.53 -5.85 -7.08
CA ASN A 35 9.81 -4.70 -7.62
C ASN A 35 9.21 -3.78 -6.53
N ILE A 36 9.44 -4.09 -5.25
CA ILE A 36 8.95 -3.29 -4.12
C ILE A 36 10.04 -2.31 -3.68
N SER A 37 9.66 -1.03 -3.60
CA SER A 37 10.50 0.04 -3.03
C SER A 37 9.76 0.69 -1.87
N ILE A 38 10.43 0.82 -0.72
CA ILE A 38 9.87 1.47 0.47
C ILE A 38 10.73 2.62 0.96
N GLY A 39 10.09 3.66 1.45
CA GLY A 39 10.74 4.82 2.08
C GLY A 39 11.15 4.56 3.52
N ASP A 40 11.57 5.63 4.21
CA ASP A 40 11.87 5.58 5.63
C ASP A 40 10.59 5.52 6.49
N ASN A 41 10.70 4.96 7.70
CA ASN A 41 9.58 4.85 8.65
C ASN A 41 8.36 4.16 8.05
N PHE A 42 8.58 3.07 7.29
CA PHE A 42 7.51 2.29 6.67
C PHE A 42 6.94 1.26 7.65
N TYR A 43 5.62 1.17 7.71
CA TYR A 43 4.95 0.17 8.54
C TYR A 43 3.86 -0.57 7.78
N THR A 44 3.82 -1.89 7.91
CA THR A 44 2.65 -2.69 7.53
C THR A 44 2.29 -3.70 8.62
N ASN A 45 1.00 -3.79 8.88
CA ASN A 45 0.38 -4.74 9.80
C ASN A 45 0.23 -6.11 9.13
N HIS A 46 -0.42 -7.06 9.83
CA HIS A 46 -0.60 -8.46 9.39
C HIS A 46 -1.34 -8.59 8.06
N ASN A 47 -1.01 -9.64 7.31
CA ASN A 47 -1.67 -10.02 6.05
C ASN A 47 -1.61 -8.93 4.98
N CYS A 48 -0.50 -8.21 4.89
CA CYS A 48 -0.27 -7.34 3.74
C CYS A 48 0.18 -8.19 2.55
N ILE A 49 -0.45 -7.98 1.40
CA ILE A 49 -0.17 -8.70 0.16
C ILE A 49 0.21 -7.66 -0.90
N ILE A 50 1.38 -7.83 -1.53
CA ILE A 50 1.84 -6.98 -2.63
C ILE A 50 2.16 -7.87 -3.83
N LEU A 51 1.27 -7.86 -4.82
CA LEU A 51 1.47 -8.58 -6.08
C LEU A 51 2.27 -7.68 -7.02
N ASP A 52 3.58 -7.78 -6.90
CA ASP A 52 4.55 -6.88 -7.54
C ASP A 52 5.02 -7.37 -8.92
N GLY A 53 4.09 -7.76 -9.78
CA GLY A 53 4.37 -8.03 -11.19
C GLY A 53 4.90 -6.80 -11.94
N ALA A 54 4.52 -5.59 -11.50
CA ALA A 54 5.14 -4.32 -11.86
C ALA A 54 5.62 -3.60 -10.58
N LYS A 55 6.29 -2.45 -10.75
CA LYS A 55 6.87 -1.69 -9.63
C LYS A 55 5.79 -1.19 -8.66
N VAL A 56 6.03 -1.39 -7.35
CA VAL A 56 5.24 -0.82 -6.26
C VAL A 56 6.16 0.06 -5.42
N THR A 57 5.84 1.35 -5.35
CA THR A 57 6.67 2.33 -4.64
C THR A 57 5.89 2.96 -3.52
N PHE A 58 6.47 2.95 -2.32
CA PHE A 58 5.95 3.66 -1.15
C PHE A 58 6.94 4.76 -0.74
N GLY A 59 6.40 5.93 -0.44
CA GLY A 59 7.16 7.04 0.13
C GLY A 59 7.52 6.83 1.60
N ASP A 60 7.91 7.91 2.27
CA ASP A 60 8.28 7.91 3.68
C ASP A 60 7.03 7.96 4.58
N SER A 61 7.12 7.36 5.77
CA SER A 61 6.05 7.35 6.78
C SER A 61 4.71 6.84 6.25
N VAL A 62 4.73 5.77 5.49
CA VAL A 62 3.52 5.08 5.02
C VAL A 62 3.14 4.01 6.03
N PHE A 63 1.89 4.07 6.51
CA PHE A 63 1.34 3.12 7.47
C PHE A 63 0.18 2.34 6.87
N ILE A 64 0.30 1.01 6.87
CA ILE A 64 -0.68 0.10 6.27
C ILE A 64 -1.27 -0.79 7.36
N ALA A 65 -2.58 -0.71 7.51
CA ALA A 65 -3.36 -1.53 8.44
C ALA A 65 -3.53 -2.99 7.93
N PRO A 66 -4.12 -3.90 8.73
CA PRO A 66 -4.19 -5.32 8.36
C PRO A 66 -5.00 -5.60 7.09
N ASN A 67 -4.67 -6.73 6.45
CA ASN A 67 -5.43 -7.31 5.32
C ASN A 67 -5.49 -6.39 4.09
N CYS A 68 -4.45 -5.64 3.81
CA CYS A 68 -4.39 -4.79 2.63
C CYS A 68 -3.75 -5.52 1.45
N VAL A 69 -4.25 -5.22 0.25
CA VAL A 69 -3.75 -5.78 -1.01
C VAL A 69 -3.36 -4.65 -1.96
N PHE A 70 -2.15 -4.73 -2.50
CA PHE A 70 -1.66 -3.88 -3.59
C PHE A 70 -1.41 -4.79 -4.79
N SER A 71 -2.29 -4.76 -5.78
CA SER A 71 -2.16 -5.61 -6.96
C SER A 71 -1.78 -4.80 -8.17
N THR A 72 -0.58 -5.02 -8.70
CA THR A 72 -0.17 -4.45 -9.99
C THR A 72 -0.69 -5.28 -11.16
N ALA A 73 -1.03 -6.54 -10.92
CA ALA A 73 -1.42 -7.50 -11.93
C ALA A 73 -2.93 -7.52 -12.20
N GLY A 74 -3.28 -7.78 -13.44
CA GLY A 74 -4.63 -8.01 -13.89
C GLY A 74 -4.66 -8.85 -15.18
N HIS A 75 -5.83 -9.33 -15.53
CA HIS A 75 -6.04 -10.08 -16.76
C HIS A 75 -6.80 -9.26 -17.80
N ALA A 76 -6.69 -9.68 -19.08
CA ALA A 76 -7.44 -9.08 -20.15
C ALA A 76 -8.96 -9.16 -19.90
N LEU A 77 -9.69 -8.07 -20.19
CA LEU A 77 -11.15 -8.05 -20.08
C LEU A 77 -11.81 -8.95 -21.12
N ASP A 78 -11.23 -9.01 -22.33
CA ASP A 78 -11.66 -9.96 -23.35
C ASP A 78 -11.44 -11.40 -22.90
N ALA A 79 -12.51 -12.19 -22.96
CA ALA A 79 -12.50 -13.56 -22.43
C ALA A 79 -11.55 -14.50 -23.19
N ARG A 80 -11.38 -14.30 -24.49
CA ARG A 80 -10.49 -15.11 -25.32
C ARG A 80 -9.03 -14.80 -25.03
N MET A 81 -8.69 -13.52 -25.00
CA MET A 81 -7.33 -13.08 -24.64
C MET A 81 -6.95 -13.55 -23.23
N ARG A 82 -7.89 -13.48 -22.27
CA ARG A 82 -7.69 -13.97 -20.92
C ARG A 82 -7.48 -15.49 -20.87
N ALA A 83 -8.23 -16.25 -21.65
CA ALA A 83 -8.07 -17.71 -21.75
C ALA A 83 -6.72 -18.11 -22.37
N GLU A 84 -6.14 -17.25 -23.20
CA GLU A 84 -4.80 -17.41 -23.78
C GLU A 84 -3.68 -17.01 -22.78
N GLY A 85 -4.03 -16.60 -21.55
CA GLY A 85 -3.09 -16.26 -20.48
C GLY A 85 -2.56 -14.82 -20.53
N MET A 86 -3.20 -13.92 -21.29
CA MET A 86 -2.78 -12.53 -21.34
C MET A 86 -3.00 -11.82 -20.01
N GLU A 87 -1.94 -11.21 -19.51
CA GLU A 87 -1.90 -10.43 -18.27
C GLU A 87 -1.46 -9.01 -18.55
N ILE A 88 -1.84 -8.12 -17.66
CA ILE A 88 -1.32 -6.76 -17.57
C ILE A 88 -0.64 -6.56 -16.22
N ALA A 89 0.37 -5.72 -16.16
CA ALA A 89 0.96 -5.26 -14.92
C ALA A 89 1.21 -3.76 -15.00
N LEU A 90 0.58 -2.99 -14.11
CA LEU A 90 0.69 -1.54 -14.05
C LEU A 90 1.22 -1.11 -12.67
N PRO A 91 2.20 -0.19 -12.60
CA PRO A 91 2.83 0.19 -11.35
C PRO A 91 1.86 0.88 -10.40
N ILE A 92 2.10 0.71 -9.09
CA ILE A 92 1.40 1.43 -8.03
C ILE A 92 2.38 2.36 -7.33
N THR A 93 1.94 3.60 -7.07
CA THR A 93 2.74 4.58 -6.33
C THR A 93 1.93 5.12 -5.16
N VAL A 94 2.51 5.05 -3.97
CA VAL A 94 1.96 5.64 -2.75
C VAL A 94 2.93 6.71 -2.26
N GLY A 95 2.45 7.92 -2.09
CA GLY A 95 3.24 9.07 -1.65
C GLY A 95 3.71 8.98 -0.20
N ASN A 96 4.13 10.10 0.35
CA ASN A 96 4.64 10.21 1.72
C ASN A 96 3.50 10.44 2.73
N ARG A 97 3.68 9.97 3.97
CA ARG A 97 2.75 10.20 5.11
C ARG A 97 1.32 9.77 4.79
N VAL A 98 1.19 8.62 4.15
CA VAL A 98 -0.09 8.03 3.77
C VAL A 98 -0.49 6.96 4.79
N TRP A 99 -1.75 7.01 5.23
CA TRP A 99 -2.34 5.96 6.05
C TRP A 99 -3.38 5.17 5.25
N ILE A 100 -3.15 3.87 5.15
CA ILE A 100 -4.07 2.93 4.49
C ILE A 100 -4.81 2.15 5.58
N GLY A 101 -6.13 2.30 5.64
CA GLY A 101 -7.00 1.60 6.57
C GLY A 101 -7.09 0.09 6.29
N ALA A 102 -7.64 -0.66 7.24
CA ALA A 102 -7.74 -2.12 7.12
C ALA A 102 -8.62 -2.57 5.93
N ASN A 103 -8.30 -3.73 5.36
CA ASN A 103 -9.04 -4.35 4.26
C ASN A 103 -9.15 -3.45 3.00
N VAL A 104 -8.13 -2.65 2.72
CA VAL A 104 -8.06 -1.83 1.51
C VAL A 104 -7.44 -2.63 0.37
N SER A 105 -8.03 -2.51 -0.82
CA SER A 105 -7.46 -3.04 -2.06
C SER A 105 -7.08 -1.89 -3.00
N VAL A 106 -5.83 -1.84 -3.42
CA VAL A 106 -5.30 -0.89 -4.40
C VAL A 106 -5.08 -1.61 -5.73
N LEU A 107 -5.72 -1.11 -6.78
CA LEU A 107 -5.74 -1.76 -8.09
C LEU A 107 -4.60 -1.28 -9.01
N PRO A 108 -4.34 -2.00 -10.11
CA PRO A 108 -3.23 -1.70 -11.01
C PRO A 108 -3.23 -0.26 -11.53
N GLY A 109 -2.06 0.37 -11.55
CA GLY A 109 -1.84 1.69 -12.13
C GLY A 109 -2.20 2.87 -11.25
N VAL A 110 -2.62 2.63 -10.00
CA VAL A 110 -3.08 3.70 -9.09
C VAL A 110 -1.91 4.46 -8.47
N THR A 111 -2.06 5.79 -8.41
CA THR A 111 -1.23 6.69 -7.61
C THR A 111 -2.05 7.28 -6.46
N ILE A 112 -1.50 7.20 -5.23
CA ILE A 112 -2.06 7.85 -4.03
C ILE A 112 -1.10 8.97 -3.62
N GLY A 113 -1.61 10.21 -3.58
CA GLY A 113 -0.82 11.39 -3.26
C GLY A 113 -0.41 11.46 -1.77
N ASP A 114 0.54 12.35 -1.47
CA ASP A 114 1.06 12.59 -0.12
C ASP A 114 -0.04 13.01 0.86
N ASP A 115 0.21 12.80 2.15
CA ASP A 115 -0.66 13.29 3.24
C ASP A 115 -2.11 12.79 3.16
N THR A 116 -2.32 11.59 2.64
CA THR A 116 -3.66 11.03 2.33
C THR A 116 -4.03 9.91 3.31
N VAL A 117 -5.31 9.83 3.64
CA VAL A 117 -5.90 8.74 4.40
C VAL A 117 -6.88 7.98 3.52
N ILE A 118 -6.68 6.67 3.40
CA ILE A 118 -7.65 5.75 2.75
C ILE A 118 -8.42 5.02 3.84
N GLY A 119 -9.72 5.22 3.87
CA GLY A 119 -10.62 4.59 4.84
C GLY A 119 -10.70 3.06 4.66
N ALA A 120 -10.91 2.35 5.78
CA ALA A 120 -10.99 0.89 5.80
C ALA A 120 -12.07 0.35 4.83
N GLY A 121 -11.81 -0.83 4.25
CA GLY A 121 -12.72 -1.51 3.32
C GLY A 121 -12.81 -0.88 1.93
N SER A 122 -11.92 0.06 1.59
CA SER A 122 -11.95 0.76 0.31
C SER A 122 -11.36 -0.07 -0.83
N VAL A 123 -11.90 0.14 -2.04
CA VAL A 123 -11.30 -0.35 -3.29
C VAL A 123 -10.84 0.86 -4.12
N VAL A 124 -9.52 1.06 -4.14
CA VAL A 124 -8.89 2.21 -4.83
C VAL A 124 -8.62 1.82 -6.27
N ASN A 125 -9.49 2.27 -7.16
CA ASN A 125 -9.47 1.94 -8.60
C ASN A 125 -9.12 3.13 -9.51
N LYS A 126 -8.78 4.29 -8.92
CA LYS A 126 -8.34 5.51 -9.58
C LYS A 126 -7.39 6.27 -8.67
N ASP A 127 -6.60 7.16 -9.27
CA ASP A 127 -5.70 8.03 -8.53
C ASP A 127 -6.43 8.85 -7.48
N ILE A 128 -5.79 9.00 -6.31
CA ILE A 128 -6.26 9.80 -5.19
C ILE A 128 -5.30 10.98 -5.01
N PRO A 129 -5.79 12.23 -5.01
CA PRO A 129 -4.94 13.39 -4.79
C PRO A 129 -4.41 13.43 -3.35
N GLY A 130 -3.35 14.22 -3.13
CA GLY A 130 -2.79 14.42 -1.81
C GLY A 130 -3.67 15.25 -0.87
N GLY A 131 -3.45 15.11 0.44
CA GLY A 131 -4.09 15.92 1.48
C GLY A 131 -5.57 15.65 1.71
N VAL A 132 -6.04 14.45 1.43
CA VAL A 132 -7.46 14.11 1.51
C VAL A 132 -7.74 12.86 2.35
N VAL A 133 -8.98 12.75 2.82
CA VAL A 133 -9.59 11.48 3.25
C VAL A 133 -10.41 10.96 2.09
N ALA A 134 -10.10 9.74 1.65
CA ALA A 134 -10.87 9.03 0.62
C ALA A 134 -11.32 7.67 1.15
N ALA A 135 -12.48 7.20 0.75
CA ALA A 135 -12.99 5.90 1.18
C ALA A 135 -14.06 5.35 0.23
N GLY A 136 -14.40 4.08 0.43
CA GLY A 136 -15.53 3.40 -0.21
C GLY A 136 -15.14 2.43 -1.32
N ASN A 137 -16.16 1.78 -1.87
CA ASN A 137 -16.04 0.92 -3.05
C ASN A 137 -17.09 1.34 -4.10
N PRO A 138 -16.67 1.98 -5.19
CA PRO A 138 -15.31 2.43 -5.48
C PRO A 138 -14.85 3.58 -4.57
N CYS A 139 -13.57 3.66 -4.26
CA CYS A 139 -12.99 4.71 -3.41
C CYS A 139 -13.15 6.10 -4.06
N ARG A 140 -13.57 7.06 -3.24
CA ARG A 140 -13.75 8.47 -3.66
C ARG A 140 -13.26 9.41 -2.57
N VAL A 141 -12.80 10.58 -2.97
CA VAL A 141 -12.46 11.66 -2.04
C VAL A 141 -13.72 12.06 -1.27
N ILE A 142 -13.64 12.02 0.06
CA ILE A 142 -14.71 12.45 0.96
C ILE A 142 -14.52 13.92 1.32
N ARG A 143 -13.30 14.31 1.71
CA ARG A 143 -12.96 15.67 2.12
C ARG A 143 -11.45 15.90 2.14
N LYS A 144 -11.07 17.18 2.22
CA LYS A 144 -9.69 17.57 2.53
C LYS A 144 -9.38 17.32 4.01
N ILE A 145 -8.12 17.05 4.31
CA ILE A 145 -7.55 17.08 5.66
C ILE A 145 -7.26 18.54 6.00
N THR A 146 -7.60 18.98 7.21
CA THR A 146 -7.47 20.37 7.66
C THR A 146 -6.78 20.45 9.02
N GLU A 147 -6.42 21.65 9.46
CA GLU A 147 -5.85 21.88 10.81
C GLU A 147 -6.75 21.37 11.95
N ALA A 148 -8.08 21.37 11.76
CA ALA A 148 -9.02 20.84 12.75
C ALA A 148 -8.83 19.34 13.02
N ASP A 149 -8.26 18.59 12.07
CA ASP A 149 -7.97 17.17 12.23
C ASP A 149 -6.88 16.89 13.26
N LYS A 150 -6.02 17.87 13.57
CA LYS A 150 -4.99 17.77 14.62
C LYS A 150 -5.57 17.64 16.04
N GLN A 151 -6.78 18.09 16.24
CA GLN A 151 -7.44 18.14 17.57
C GLN A 151 -8.49 17.04 17.74
N LYS A 152 -8.71 16.22 16.72
CA LYS A 152 -9.84 15.29 16.69
C LYS A 152 -9.71 14.10 17.66
N TYR A 153 -8.49 13.71 17.99
CA TYR A 153 -8.22 12.55 18.84
C TYR A 153 -7.24 12.92 19.96
N PRO A 154 -7.41 12.35 21.19
CA PRO A 154 -6.40 12.52 22.22
C PRO A 154 -5.08 11.90 21.74
N ILE A 155 -4.00 12.66 21.92
CA ILE A 155 -2.66 12.14 21.63
C ILE A 155 -2.29 11.20 22.78
N TRP A 156 -2.10 9.93 22.50
CA TRP A 156 -1.45 9.00 23.41
C TRP A 156 0.03 9.39 23.49
N LYS A 157 0.44 9.79 24.69
CA LYS A 157 1.86 9.87 25.05
C LYS A 157 2.12 8.71 26.00
N GLU A 158 3.01 7.80 25.60
CA GLU A 158 3.61 6.83 26.52
C GLU A 158 4.45 7.55 27.57
#